data_bfa8b47f42a416039fd4a7cfc2776897
#
_entry.id   bfa8b47f42a416039fd4a7cfc2776897
#
_cell.length_a   1.000
_cell.length_b   1.000
_cell.length_c   1.000
_cell.angle_alpha   90.00
_cell.angle_beta   90.00
_cell.angle_gamma   90.00
#
_symmetry.space_group_name_H-M   'P 1'
#
loop_
_entity.id
_entity.type
_entity.pdbx_description
1 polymer ?
#
loop_
_entity_poly.entity_id
_entity_poly.type
_entity_poly.pdbx_seq_one_letter_code
_entity_poly.pdbx_strand_id
1 'polypeptide(L)'
;LPLLYTFFQNLMVAFYAPDKNNDNNLAAFLELKSVWALKDYRVGMRNFSAMKTLQILAKIRETDAKSKGLDSLNTSTDDLMRELIFFILH
;
A
#
# COMPACT_ATOMS: atom_id res chain seq x y z
N LEU A 1 -6.28 8.98 -1.84
CA LEU A 1 -5.41 8.00 -1.20
C LEU A 1 -6.06 6.67 -0.81
N PRO A 2 -7.40 6.52 -0.79
CA PRO A 2 -8.00 5.26 -0.34
C PRO A 2 -7.55 4.03 -1.14
N LEU A 3 -7.42 4.14 -2.45
CA LEU A 3 -7.01 3.01 -3.29
C LEU A 3 -5.57 2.62 -3.03
N LEU A 4 -4.68 3.59 -2.87
CA LEU A 4 -3.28 3.33 -2.59
C LEU A 4 -3.10 2.69 -1.22
N TYR A 5 -3.80 3.20 -0.21
CA TYR A 5 -3.78 2.65 1.13
C TYR A 5 -4.28 1.20 1.14
N THR A 6 -5.40 0.95 0.46
CA THR A 6 -5.99 -0.38 0.37
C THR A 6 -5.03 -1.38 -0.28
N PHE A 7 -4.36 -0.96 -1.35
CA PHE A 7 -3.38 -1.83 -2.01
C PHE A 7 -2.27 -2.25 -1.05
N PHE A 8 -1.64 -1.30 -0.36
CA PHE A 8 -0.54 -1.62 0.54
C PHE A 8 -1.01 -2.32 1.81
N GLN A 9 -2.22 -2.05 2.28
CA GLN A 9 -2.82 -2.78 3.39
C GLN A 9 -3.02 -4.26 3.02
N ASN A 10 -3.57 -4.53 1.85
CA ASN A 10 -3.74 -5.90 1.37
C ASN A 10 -2.39 -6.57 1.13
N LEU A 11 -1.40 -5.83 0.65
CA LEU A 11 -0.06 -6.34 0.46
C LEU A 11 0.54 -6.79 1.80
N MET A 12 0.34 -6.00 2.85
CA MET A 12 0.78 -6.35 4.20
C MET A 12 0.11 -7.63 4.69
N VAL A 13 -1.20 -7.74 4.47
CA VAL A 13 -1.96 -8.95 4.80
C VAL A 13 -1.42 -10.15 4.04
N ALA A 14 -1.05 -9.97 2.77
CA ALA A 14 -0.49 -11.05 1.95
C ALA A 14 0.82 -11.59 2.51
N PHE A 15 1.66 -10.73 3.08
CA PHE A 15 2.91 -11.18 3.71
C PHE A 15 2.68 -12.10 4.90
N TYR A 16 1.55 -11.95 5.58
CA TYR A 16 1.20 -12.77 6.75
C TYR A 16 0.28 -13.93 6.41
N ALA A 17 -0.10 -14.11 5.14
CA ALA A 17 -0.99 -15.19 4.74
C ALA A 17 -0.32 -16.55 5.00
N PRO A 18 -1.07 -17.53 5.55
CA PRO A 18 -0.48 -18.83 5.90
C PRO A 18 -0.08 -19.68 4.71
N ASP A 19 -0.70 -19.48 3.54
CA ASP A 19 -0.44 -20.28 2.35
C ASP A 19 -0.21 -19.38 1.15
N LYS A 20 0.90 -18.63 1.19
CA LYS A 20 1.23 -17.62 0.18
C LYS A 20 1.50 -18.21 -1.21
N ASN A 21 1.91 -19.47 -1.26
CA ASN A 21 2.29 -20.12 -2.52
C ASN A 21 1.10 -20.62 -3.32
N ASN A 22 -0.08 -20.72 -2.69
CA ASN A 22 -1.29 -21.13 -3.36
C ASN A 22 -2.13 -19.91 -3.73
N ASP A 23 -2.24 -19.65 -5.05
CA ASP A 23 -2.92 -18.47 -5.53
C ASP A 23 -4.39 -18.40 -5.12
N ASN A 24 -5.10 -19.54 -5.16
CA ASN A 24 -6.51 -19.58 -4.78
C ASN A 24 -6.68 -19.26 -3.30
N ASN A 25 -5.85 -19.83 -2.45
CA ASN A 25 -5.91 -19.58 -1.00
C ASN A 25 -5.54 -18.16 -0.67
N LEU A 26 -4.52 -17.61 -1.32
CA LEU A 26 -4.11 -16.24 -1.10
C LEU A 26 -5.19 -15.26 -1.57
N ALA A 27 -5.78 -15.49 -2.73
CA ALA A 27 -6.86 -14.64 -3.23
C ALA A 27 -8.06 -14.66 -2.27
N ALA A 28 -8.41 -15.84 -1.74
CA ALA A 28 -9.49 -15.98 -0.76
C ALA A 28 -9.14 -15.23 0.54
N PHE A 29 -7.90 -15.34 1.00
CA PHE A 29 -7.45 -14.67 2.21
C PHE A 29 -7.53 -13.15 2.08
N LEU A 30 -7.23 -12.63 0.90
CA LEU A 30 -7.30 -11.19 0.59
C LEU A 30 -8.70 -10.74 0.19
N GLU A 31 -9.66 -11.67 0.13
CA GLU A 31 -11.04 -11.39 -0.27
C GLU A 31 -11.14 -10.81 -1.68
N LEU A 32 -10.25 -11.24 -2.56
CA LEU A 32 -10.25 -10.78 -3.94
C LEU A 32 -11.33 -11.50 -4.74
N LYS A 33 -11.98 -10.78 -5.64
CA LYS A 33 -13.03 -11.33 -6.50
C LYS A 33 -12.49 -12.25 -7.58
N SER A 34 -11.21 -12.13 -7.91
CA SER A 34 -10.58 -12.86 -9.00
C SER A 34 -9.12 -13.11 -8.70
N VAL A 35 -8.62 -14.27 -9.12
CA VAL A 35 -7.20 -14.60 -9.05
C VAL A 35 -6.35 -13.63 -9.89
N TRP A 36 -6.95 -13.02 -10.92
CA TRP A 36 -6.26 -12.03 -11.75
C TRP A 36 -5.77 -10.82 -10.96
N ALA A 37 -6.56 -10.37 -9.98
CA ALA A 37 -6.17 -9.26 -9.13
C ALA A 37 -4.94 -9.58 -8.28
N LEU A 38 -4.69 -10.85 -8.03
CA LEU A 38 -3.55 -11.31 -7.23
C LEU A 38 -2.21 -11.01 -7.89
N LYS A 39 -2.17 -10.92 -9.21
CA LYS A 39 -0.93 -10.68 -9.96
C LYS A 39 -0.22 -9.42 -9.48
N ASP A 40 -0.96 -8.35 -9.27
CA ASP A 40 -0.40 -7.08 -8.82
C ASP A 40 0.19 -7.20 -7.40
N TYR A 41 -0.48 -7.96 -6.53
CA TYR A 41 0.03 -8.20 -5.18
C TYR A 41 1.28 -9.08 -5.21
N ARG A 42 1.34 -10.05 -6.11
CA ARG A 42 2.55 -10.87 -6.27
C ARG A 42 3.74 -10.03 -6.71
N VAL A 43 3.54 -9.11 -7.66
CA VAL A 43 4.57 -8.17 -8.08
C VAL A 43 4.99 -7.28 -6.91
N GLY A 44 4.04 -6.77 -6.16
CA GLY A 44 4.33 -5.96 -4.98
C GLY A 44 5.15 -6.71 -3.94
N MET A 45 4.82 -7.97 -3.68
CA MET A 45 5.56 -8.80 -2.72
C MET A 45 7.01 -9.04 -3.14
N ARG A 46 7.30 -9.03 -4.44
CA ARG A 46 8.66 -9.16 -4.94
C ARG A 46 9.44 -7.86 -4.87
N ASN A 47 8.77 -6.73 -5.05
CA ASN A 47 9.42 -5.42 -5.13
C ASN A 47 9.53 -4.73 -3.77
N PHE A 48 8.67 -5.06 -2.83
CA PHE A 48 8.65 -4.45 -1.50
C PHE A 48 8.82 -5.52 -0.43
N SER A 49 9.63 -5.22 0.57
CA SER A 49 9.68 -6.06 1.77
C SER A 49 8.47 -5.77 2.67
N ALA A 50 8.21 -6.68 3.61
CA ALA A 50 7.17 -6.45 4.61
C ALA A 50 7.46 -5.19 5.43
N MET A 51 8.73 -4.96 5.80
CA MET A 51 9.14 -3.77 6.52
C MET A 51 8.90 -2.50 5.71
N LYS A 52 9.27 -2.51 4.42
CA LYS A 52 9.03 -1.36 3.54
C LYS A 52 7.55 -1.09 3.39
N THR A 53 6.74 -2.14 3.25
CA THR A 53 5.28 -2.02 3.14
C THR A 53 4.70 -1.36 4.40
N LEU A 54 5.16 -1.75 5.57
CA LEU A 54 4.73 -1.14 6.82
C LEU A 54 5.10 0.34 6.88
N GLN A 55 6.31 0.68 6.45
CA GLN A 55 6.77 2.07 6.39
C GLN A 55 5.93 2.90 5.40
N ILE A 56 5.58 2.30 4.26
CA ILE A 56 4.72 2.96 3.27
C ILE A 56 3.34 3.23 3.84
N LEU A 57 2.75 2.28 4.56
CA LEU A 57 1.45 2.48 5.20
C LEU A 57 1.50 3.62 6.21
N ALA A 58 2.55 3.69 7.01
CA ALA A 58 2.73 4.78 7.97
C ALA A 58 2.87 6.13 7.24
N LYS A 59 3.60 6.14 6.13
CA LYS A 59 3.79 7.35 5.34
C LYS A 59 2.49 7.82 4.69
N ILE A 60 1.66 6.89 4.22
CA ILE A 60 0.35 7.22 3.66
C ILE A 60 -0.54 7.86 4.72
N ARG A 61 -0.56 7.30 5.93
CA ARG A 61 -1.34 7.87 7.04
C ARG A 61 -0.87 9.27 7.38
N GLU A 62 0.44 9.47 7.45
CA GLU A 62 1.02 10.78 7.72
C GLU A 62 0.63 11.79 6.64
N THR A 63 0.74 11.39 5.37
CA THR A 63 0.38 12.23 4.24
C THR A 63 -1.10 12.60 4.26
N ASP A 64 -1.97 11.63 4.55
CA ASP A 64 -3.41 11.85 4.64
C ASP A 64 -3.74 12.83 5.77
N ALA A 65 -3.11 12.67 6.93
CA ALA A 65 -3.31 13.56 8.07
C ALA A 65 -2.86 14.98 7.75
N LYS A 66 -1.71 15.15 7.10
CA LYS A 66 -1.22 16.46 6.66
C LYS A 66 -2.17 17.10 5.65
N SER A 67 -2.69 16.30 4.72
CA SER A 67 -3.63 16.79 3.71
C SER A 67 -4.92 17.30 4.34
N LYS A 68 -5.44 16.59 5.35
CA LYS A 68 -6.69 16.95 6.03
C LYS A 68 -6.50 18.11 7.00
N GLY A 69 -5.33 18.20 7.61
CA GLY A 69 -5.00 19.26 8.55
C GLY A 69 -4.41 20.50 7.91
N LEU A 70 -4.56 20.63 6.60
CA LEU A 70 -3.95 21.72 5.86
C LEU A 70 -4.62 23.06 6.14
N ASP A 71 -4.20 23.62 7.24
CA ASP A 71 -4.17 25.06 7.37
C ASP A 71 -2.81 25.60 6.96
N SER A 72 -1.92 24.72 6.58
CA SER A 72 -0.59 25.07 6.20
C SER A 72 -0.60 25.69 4.80
N LEU A 73 -0.27 26.94 4.73
CA LEU A 73 -0.11 27.67 3.47
C LEU A 73 1.13 27.28 2.72
N ASN A 74 1.99 26.47 3.33
CA ASN A 74 3.33 26.18 2.83
C ASN A 74 3.45 24.86 2.10
N THR A 75 2.44 23.99 2.19
CA THR A 75 2.51 22.67 1.58
C THR A 75 1.23 22.40 0.81
N SER A 76 1.35 22.19 -0.49
CA SER A 76 0.23 21.82 -1.33
C SER A 76 -0.03 20.31 -1.30
N THR A 77 -1.24 19.91 -1.68
CA THR A 77 -1.57 18.49 -1.84
C THR A 77 -0.64 17.81 -2.86
N ASP A 78 -0.30 18.52 -3.94
CA ASP A 78 0.61 17.99 -4.96
C ASP A 78 1.99 17.71 -4.39
N ASP A 79 2.52 18.60 -3.55
CA ASP A 79 3.82 18.39 -2.92
C ASP A 79 3.81 17.20 -1.98
N LEU A 80 2.71 17.01 -1.23
CA LEU A 80 2.56 15.85 -0.36
C LEU A 80 2.53 14.55 -1.17
N MET A 81 1.84 14.56 -2.30
CA MET A 81 1.76 13.38 -3.16
C MET A 81 3.12 13.05 -3.79
N ARG A 82 3.87 14.06 -4.21
CA ARG A 82 5.22 13.86 -4.76
C ARG A 82 6.14 13.26 -3.72
N GLU A 83 6.08 13.76 -2.50
CA GLU A 83 6.88 13.23 -1.39
C GLU A 83 6.53 11.78 -1.11
N LEU A 84 5.23 11.44 -1.10
CA LEU A 84 4.78 10.08 -0.89
C LEU A 84 5.26 9.15 -1.99
N ILE A 85 5.11 9.55 -3.25
CA ILE A 85 5.54 8.72 -4.39
C ILE A 85 7.05 8.51 -4.35
N PHE A 86 7.81 9.55 -4.05
CA PHE A 86 9.25 9.44 -3.90
C PHE A 86 9.62 8.42 -2.81
N PHE A 87 8.93 8.47 -1.68
CA PHE A 87 9.16 7.54 -0.58
C PHE A 87 8.89 6.09 -1.00
N ILE A 88 7.81 5.87 -1.75
CA ILE A 88 7.44 4.53 -2.21
C ILE A 88 8.51 3.98 -3.18
N LEU A 89 9.03 4.82 -4.05
CA LEU A 89 9.98 4.41 -5.09
C LEU A 89 11.43 4.29 -4.59
N HIS A 90 11.73 4.82 -3.46
CA HIS A 90 13.08 4.84 -2.89
C HIS A 90 13.12 4.29 -1.47
#